data_bcb41f776f3ecb1db6151cbd66cb7c8f
#
_entry.id   bcb41f776f3ecb1db6151cbd66cb7c8f
#
_cell.length_a   1.000
_cell.length_b   1.000
_cell.length_c   1.000
_cell.angle_alpha   90.00
_cell.angle_beta   90.00
_cell.angle_gamma   90.00
#
_symmetry.space_group_name_H-M   'P 1'
#
loop_
_entity.id
_entity.type
_entity.pdbx_description
1 polymer ?
#
loop_
_entity_poly.entity_id
_entity_poly.type
_entity_poly.pdbx_seq_one_letter_code
_entity_poly.pdbx_strand_id
1 'polypeptide(L)'
;RPDMRGRGLVAELLIAMNELAEAQGLVRVIAPVRPALKAQYPLTPIETYATWTEPDGAPLDQLVRTHWRLGARFIGTAPESVTMTATVTDWESWTKMALPSSGQYVIPEGLSVLNIDLERDRGIYIEPNIWMQHR
;
A
#
# COMPACT_ATOMS: atom_id res chain seq x y z
N ARG A 1 -15.31 -12.73 -7.75
CA ARG A 1 -14.09 -11.99 -7.93
C ARG A 1 -13.20 -12.10 -6.69
N PRO A 2 -11.92 -12.39 -6.86
CA PRO A 2 -11.05 -12.54 -5.70
C PRO A 2 -10.96 -11.28 -4.84
N ASP A 3 -10.95 -10.11 -5.47
CA ASP A 3 -10.86 -8.86 -4.72
C ASP A 3 -12.12 -8.56 -3.92
N MET A 4 -13.28 -8.95 -4.42
CA MET A 4 -14.52 -8.80 -3.66
C MET A 4 -14.52 -9.71 -2.44
N ARG A 5 -14.13 -10.97 -2.62
CA ARG A 5 -14.02 -11.90 -1.50
C ARG A 5 -12.92 -11.47 -0.54
N GLY A 6 -11.83 -10.91 -1.09
CA GLY A 6 -10.75 -10.42 -0.26
C GLY A 6 -11.18 -9.32 0.68
N ARG A 7 -12.05 -8.42 0.22
CA ARG A 7 -12.53 -7.34 1.08
C ARG A 7 -13.35 -7.85 2.25
N GLY A 8 -14.22 -8.85 2.02
CA GLY A 8 -14.97 -9.45 3.11
C GLY A 8 -14.07 -10.16 4.10
N LEU A 9 -13.08 -10.89 3.58
CA LEU A 9 -12.11 -11.58 4.42
C LEU A 9 -11.29 -10.60 5.25
N VAL A 10 -10.86 -9.49 4.65
CA VAL A 10 -10.11 -8.47 5.37
C VAL A 10 -10.91 -7.92 6.53
N ALA A 11 -12.19 -7.61 6.33
CA ALA A 11 -13.04 -7.09 7.39
C ALA A 11 -13.17 -8.09 8.53
N GLU A 12 -13.38 -9.38 8.20
CA GLU A 12 -13.47 -10.42 9.22
C GLU A 12 -12.19 -10.58 10.01
N LEU A 13 -11.04 -10.52 9.32
CA LEU A 13 -9.74 -10.61 9.98
C LEU A 13 -9.51 -9.45 10.94
N LEU A 14 -9.87 -8.24 10.53
CA LEU A 14 -9.68 -7.06 11.36
C LEU A 14 -10.56 -7.12 12.60
N ILE A 15 -11.80 -7.57 12.47
CA ILE A 15 -12.68 -7.75 13.63
C ILE A 15 -12.08 -8.77 14.58
N ALA A 16 -11.61 -9.91 14.06
CA ALA A 16 -11.01 -10.94 14.87
C ALA A 16 -9.75 -10.44 15.60
N MET A 17 -8.93 -9.65 14.91
CA MET A 17 -7.72 -9.06 15.50
C MET A 17 -8.07 -8.13 16.64
N ASN A 18 -9.10 -7.31 16.48
CA ASN A 18 -9.53 -6.38 17.52
C ASN A 18 -10.08 -7.13 18.73
N GLU A 19 -10.85 -8.20 18.50
CA GLU A 19 -11.38 -9.02 19.59
C GLU A 19 -10.27 -9.71 20.35
N LEU A 20 -9.27 -10.22 19.64
CA LEU A 20 -8.13 -10.85 20.30
C LEU A 20 -7.34 -9.86 21.13
N ALA A 21 -7.12 -8.65 20.60
CA ALA A 21 -6.42 -7.60 21.32
C ALA A 21 -7.15 -7.24 22.60
N GLU A 22 -8.48 -7.14 22.56
CA GLU A 22 -9.29 -6.88 23.74
C GLU A 22 -9.13 -7.98 24.77
N ALA A 23 -9.20 -9.23 24.32
CA ALA A 23 -9.11 -10.38 25.23
C ALA A 23 -7.76 -10.43 25.92
N GLN A 24 -6.71 -9.91 25.30
CA GLN A 24 -5.36 -9.89 25.87
C GLN A 24 -5.05 -8.61 26.62
N GLY A 25 -6.02 -7.70 26.73
CA GLY A 25 -5.81 -6.45 27.45
C GLY A 25 -5.06 -5.39 26.68
N LEU A 26 -4.91 -5.56 25.36
CA LEU A 26 -4.25 -4.57 24.53
C LEU A 26 -5.20 -3.42 24.24
N VAL A 27 -4.67 -2.19 24.26
CA VAL A 27 -5.49 -1.01 24.04
C VAL A 27 -5.41 -0.47 22.62
N ARG A 28 -4.43 -0.94 21.81
CA ARG A 28 -4.24 -0.45 20.46
C ARG A 28 -3.92 -1.57 19.50
N VAL A 29 -4.47 -1.48 18.31
CA VAL A 29 -4.10 -2.33 17.18
C VAL A 29 -3.76 -1.39 16.02
N ILE A 30 -2.49 -1.37 15.63
CA ILE A 30 -2.01 -0.53 14.55
C ILE A 30 -1.68 -1.43 13.36
N ALA A 31 -2.22 -1.10 12.20
CA ALA A 31 -2.05 -1.92 11.00
C ALA A 31 -1.46 -1.08 9.86
N PRO A 32 -0.44 -1.62 9.16
CA PRO A 32 -0.03 -1.03 7.89
C PRO A 32 -1.02 -1.46 6.82
N VAL A 33 -1.56 -0.49 6.11
CA VAL A 33 -2.55 -0.75 5.06
C VAL A 33 -1.89 -0.46 3.72
N ARG A 34 -1.84 -1.47 2.84
CA ARG A 34 -1.39 -1.29 1.47
C ARG A 34 -2.56 -0.71 0.67
N PRO A 35 -2.47 0.58 0.26
CA PRO A 35 -3.65 1.21 -0.37
C PRO A 35 -4.00 0.51 -1.69
N ALA A 36 -5.28 0.15 -1.82
CA ALA A 36 -5.73 -0.68 -2.94
C ALA A 36 -5.75 0.06 -4.26
N LEU A 37 -5.97 1.37 -4.24
CA LEU A 37 -6.12 2.16 -5.46
C LEU A 37 -4.85 2.90 -5.84
N LYS A 38 -3.83 2.87 -4.98
CA LYS A 38 -2.61 3.66 -5.17
C LYS A 38 -1.86 3.29 -6.45
N ALA A 39 -2.02 2.04 -6.93
CA ALA A 39 -1.36 1.60 -8.16
C ALA A 39 -1.82 2.40 -9.38
N GLN A 40 -2.99 3.01 -9.32
CA GLN A 40 -3.46 3.89 -10.40
C GLN A 40 -2.83 5.28 -10.33
N TYR A 41 -2.17 5.60 -9.23
CA TYR A 41 -1.57 6.91 -8.99
C TYR A 41 -0.14 6.77 -8.49
N PRO A 42 0.72 6.05 -9.23
CA PRO A 42 2.08 5.78 -8.72
C PRO A 42 2.97 7.00 -8.61
N LEU A 43 2.61 8.09 -9.29
CA LEU A 43 3.38 9.32 -9.25
C LEU A 43 2.94 10.26 -8.13
N THR A 44 1.82 9.96 -7.47
CA THR A 44 1.31 10.80 -6.38
C THR A 44 1.98 10.41 -5.08
N PRO A 45 2.57 11.38 -4.36
CA PRO A 45 3.14 11.06 -3.04
C PRO A 45 2.07 10.50 -2.11
N ILE A 46 2.46 9.55 -1.27
CA ILE A 46 1.52 8.89 -0.38
C ILE A 46 0.87 9.88 0.59
N GLU A 47 1.59 10.91 0.99
CA GLU A 47 1.06 11.93 1.89
C GLU A 47 -0.11 12.68 1.26
N THR A 48 0.00 12.97 -0.04
CA THR A 48 -1.09 13.62 -0.77
C THR A 48 -2.25 12.66 -0.99
N TYR A 49 -1.94 11.44 -1.44
CA TYR A 49 -2.94 10.42 -1.71
C TYR A 49 -3.79 10.13 -0.47
N ALA A 50 -3.16 10.10 0.69
CA ALA A 50 -3.86 9.79 1.94
C ALA A 50 -4.90 10.86 2.33
N THR A 51 -4.80 12.06 1.76
CA THR A 51 -5.77 13.13 2.04
C THR A 51 -7.00 13.07 1.15
N TRP A 52 -6.99 12.23 0.12
CA TRP A 52 -8.10 12.18 -0.83
C TRP A 52 -9.32 11.50 -0.21
N THR A 53 -10.47 12.13 -0.38
CA THR A 53 -11.72 11.64 0.17
C THR A 53 -12.82 11.64 -0.89
N GLU A 54 -13.88 10.90 -0.60
CA GLU A 54 -15.11 10.97 -1.35
C GLU A 54 -15.95 12.16 -0.89
N PRO A 55 -17.01 12.51 -1.62
CA PRO A 55 -17.83 13.68 -1.21
C PRO A 55 -18.39 13.61 0.20
N ASP A 56 -18.59 12.39 0.73
CA ASP A 56 -19.08 12.22 2.10
C ASP A 56 -17.98 12.26 3.16
N GLY A 57 -16.73 12.51 2.76
CA GLY A 57 -15.61 12.60 3.69
C GLY A 57 -14.89 11.27 3.94
N ALA A 58 -15.40 10.16 3.42
CA ALA A 58 -14.73 8.87 3.57
C ALA A 58 -13.44 8.83 2.73
N PRO A 59 -12.42 8.08 3.14
CA PRO A 59 -11.22 7.94 2.33
C PRO A 59 -11.53 7.45 0.92
N LEU A 60 -10.84 8.01 -0.06
CA LEU A 60 -11.03 7.61 -1.45
C LEU A 60 -10.58 6.17 -1.68
N ASP A 61 -9.48 5.77 -1.07
CA ASP A 61 -8.94 4.42 -1.22
C ASP A 61 -9.88 3.39 -0.60
N GLN A 62 -10.20 2.35 -1.37
CA GLN A 62 -11.18 1.35 -0.94
C GLN A 62 -10.75 0.59 0.30
N LEU A 63 -9.49 0.21 0.39
CA LEU A 63 -9.03 -0.57 1.54
C LEU A 63 -8.90 0.30 2.78
N VAL A 64 -8.39 1.52 2.61
CA VAL A 64 -8.34 2.49 3.71
C VAL A 64 -9.76 2.76 4.21
N ARG A 65 -10.71 2.88 3.30
CA ARG A 65 -12.12 3.11 3.66
C ARG A 65 -12.70 1.93 4.42
N THR A 66 -12.32 0.71 4.06
CA THR A 66 -12.76 -0.48 4.80
C THR A 66 -12.30 -0.42 6.26
N HIS A 67 -11.02 -0.12 6.48
CA HIS A 67 -10.51 0.06 7.84
C HIS A 67 -11.23 1.20 8.56
N TRP A 68 -11.44 2.32 7.87
CA TRP A 68 -12.08 3.49 8.44
C TRP A 68 -13.51 3.17 8.90
N ARG A 69 -14.26 2.41 8.09
CA ARG A 69 -15.64 2.02 8.43
C ARG A 69 -15.70 1.04 9.58
N LEU A 70 -14.61 0.34 9.88
CA LEU A 70 -14.51 -0.53 11.05
C LEU A 70 -14.08 0.21 12.30
N GLY A 71 -14.00 1.54 12.22
CA GLY A 71 -13.65 2.36 13.36
C GLY A 71 -12.19 2.75 13.46
N ALA A 72 -11.37 2.35 12.50
CA ALA A 72 -9.97 2.74 12.49
C ALA A 72 -9.82 4.20 12.10
N ARG A 73 -8.75 4.80 12.57
CA ARG A 73 -8.43 6.17 12.19
C ARG A 73 -7.03 6.22 11.58
N PHE A 74 -6.84 7.17 10.69
CA PHE A 74 -5.56 7.44 10.07
C PHE A 74 -4.61 8.02 11.13
N ILE A 75 -3.38 7.49 11.20
CA ILE A 75 -2.38 8.03 12.12
C ILE A 75 -1.09 8.46 11.42
N GLY A 76 -0.91 8.10 10.15
CA GLY A 76 0.27 8.55 9.43
C GLY A 76 0.52 7.73 8.19
N THR A 77 1.54 8.14 7.45
CA THR A 77 1.99 7.41 6.26
C THR A 77 3.35 6.78 6.52
N ALA A 78 3.62 5.69 5.81
CA ALA A 78 4.92 5.03 5.79
C ALA A 78 5.41 5.11 4.35
N PRO A 79 6.13 6.20 3.96
CA PRO A 79 6.52 6.37 2.55
C PRO A 79 7.51 5.31 2.07
N GLU A 80 8.25 4.70 2.96
CA GLU A 80 9.24 3.68 2.61
C GLU A 80 8.99 2.40 3.39
N SER A 81 7.76 1.91 3.33
CA SER A 81 7.35 0.74 4.10
C SER A 81 8.10 -0.52 3.67
N VAL A 82 8.28 -0.70 2.36
CA VAL A 82 9.01 -1.83 1.80
C VAL A 82 9.96 -1.31 0.73
N THR A 83 11.23 -1.73 0.80
CA THR A 83 12.23 -1.40 -0.22
C THR A 83 12.73 -2.70 -0.85
N MET A 84 12.61 -2.78 -2.18
CA MET A 84 13.07 -3.95 -2.93
C MET A 84 14.15 -3.53 -3.91
N THR A 85 15.31 -4.17 -3.81
CA THR A 85 16.44 -3.92 -4.70
C THR A 85 16.78 -5.21 -5.42
N ALA A 86 16.95 -5.12 -6.75
CA ALA A 86 17.27 -6.30 -7.56
C ALA A 86 17.98 -5.84 -8.82
N THR A 87 18.44 -6.82 -9.62
CA THR A 87 19.09 -6.51 -10.91
C THR A 87 18.07 -6.07 -11.93
N VAL A 88 18.54 -5.40 -12.98
CA VAL A 88 17.66 -4.99 -14.08
C VAL A 88 17.00 -6.21 -14.72
N THR A 89 17.75 -7.30 -14.91
CA THR A 89 17.19 -8.52 -15.48
C THR A 89 16.06 -9.08 -14.63
N ASP A 90 16.23 -9.08 -13.31
CA ASP A 90 15.16 -9.54 -12.42
C ASP A 90 13.92 -8.67 -12.56
N TRP A 91 14.10 -7.36 -12.59
CA TRP A 91 12.96 -6.45 -12.74
C TRP A 91 12.27 -6.61 -14.08
N GLU A 92 13.04 -6.83 -15.16
CA GLU A 92 12.43 -7.08 -16.46
C GLU A 92 11.60 -8.37 -16.45
N SER A 93 12.10 -9.39 -15.77
CA SER A 93 11.38 -10.65 -15.66
C SER A 93 10.07 -10.46 -14.87
N TRP A 94 10.15 -9.76 -13.75
CA TRP A 94 8.97 -9.59 -12.88
C TRP A 94 7.92 -8.67 -13.47
N THR A 95 8.35 -7.59 -14.12
CA THR A 95 7.41 -6.60 -14.65
C THR A 95 6.93 -6.93 -16.06
N LYS A 96 7.63 -7.85 -16.76
CA LYS A 96 7.37 -8.16 -18.15
C LYS A 96 7.55 -6.93 -19.05
N MET A 97 8.45 -6.05 -18.67
CA MET A 97 8.74 -4.82 -19.39
C MET A 97 10.21 -4.77 -19.76
N ALA A 98 10.52 -4.15 -20.92
CA ALA A 98 11.88 -3.78 -21.24
C ALA A 98 12.25 -2.55 -20.43
N LEU A 99 13.46 -2.53 -19.87
CA LEU A 99 13.96 -1.41 -19.09
C LEU A 99 15.27 -0.91 -19.71
N PRO A 100 15.19 -0.29 -20.90
CA PRO A 100 16.38 -0.06 -21.72
C PRO A 100 17.25 1.12 -21.32
N SER A 101 16.80 1.97 -20.42
CA SER A 101 17.57 3.13 -19.99
C SER A 101 17.41 3.35 -18.49
N SER A 102 18.38 4.04 -17.90
CA SER A 102 18.26 4.49 -16.51
C SER A 102 17.15 5.53 -16.40
N GLY A 103 16.46 5.52 -15.28
CA GLY A 103 15.37 6.46 -15.02
C GLY A 103 14.23 5.81 -14.28
N GLN A 104 13.10 6.50 -14.26
CA GLN A 104 11.92 6.06 -13.53
C GLN A 104 10.92 5.42 -14.47
N TYR A 105 10.33 4.30 -14.02
CA TYR A 105 9.34 3.56 -14.79
C TYR A 105 8.10 3.34 -13.95
N VAL A 106 6.94 3.44 -14.60
CA VAL A 106 5.66 3.01 -14.00
C VAL A 106 5.52 1.53 -14.30
N ILE A 107 5.37 0.72 -13.25
CA ILE A 107 5.31 -0.73 -13.41
C ILE A 107 3.92 -1.25 -13.05
N PRO A 108 3.53 -2.42 -13.58
CA PRO A 108 2.19 -2.98 -13.28
C PRO A 108 2.01 -3.16 -11.78
N GLU A 109 0.91 -2.64 -11.26
CA GLU A 109 0.50 -2.75 -9.86
C GLU A 109 1.47 -2.13 -8.87
N GLY A 110 2.46 -1.38 -9.32
CA GLY A 110 3.36 -0.67 -8.42
C GLY A 110 2.69 0.53 -7.80
N LEU A 111 2.87 0.70 -6.49
CA LEU A 111 2.31 1.85 -5.78
C LEU A 111 3.16 3.09 -5.96
N SER A 112 4.38 2.93 -6.44
CA SER A 112 5.27 4.04 -6.77
C SER A 112 6.12 3.61 -7.97
N VAL A 113 7.05 4.47 -8.37
CA VAL A 113 7.87 4.18 -9.55
C VAL A 113 9.02 3.24 -9.21
N LEU A 114 9.51 2.56 -10.26
CA LEU A 114 10.72 1.77 -10.20
C LEU A 114 11.87 2.62 -10.72
N ASN A 115 12.94 2.75 -9.95
CA ASN A 115 14.12 3.50 -10.35
C ASN A 115 15.18 2.55 -10.86
N ILE A 116 15.59 2.72 -12.13
CA ILE A 116 16.57 1.86 -12.77
C ILE A 116 17.89 2.61 -12.92
N ASP A 117 18.99 1.94 -12.55
CA ASP A 117 20.35 2.42 -12.72
C ASP A 117 21.11 1.34 -13.50
N LEU A 118 21.26 1.53 -14.81
CA LEU A 118 21.91 0.54 -15.66
C LEU A 118 23.41 0.41 -15.35
N GLU A 119 24.05 1.51 -14.96
CA GLU A 119 25.49 1.47 -14.66
C GLU A 119 25.80 0.54 -13.50
N ARG A 120 24.92 0.50 -12.50
CA ARG A 120 25.08 -0.36 -11.33
C ARG A 120 24.28 -1.65 -11.43
N ASP A 121 23.61 -1.88 -12.55
CA ASP A 121 22.73 -3.03 -12.77
C ASP A 121 21.78 -3.20 -11.59
N ARG A 122 21.01 -2.16 -11.33
CA ARG A 122 20.15 -2.15 -10.15
C ARG A 122 18.83 -1.45 -10.44
N GLY A 123 17.77 -2.00 -9.87
CA GLY A 123 16.48 -1.32 -9.80
C GLY A 123 16.02 -1.28 -8.36
N ILE A 124 15.48 -0.14 -7.94
CA ILE A 124 14.97 0.05 -6.58
C ILE A 124 13.52 0.46 -6.66
N TYR A 125 12.68 -0.29 -5.93
CA TYR A 125 11.27 0.00 -5.80
C TYR A 125 10.96 0.18 -4.32
N ILE A 126 10.30 1.30 -3.98
CA ILE A 126 9.96 1.62 -2.60
C ILE A 126 8.45 1.74 -2.52
N GLU A 127 7.84 0.86 -1.73
CA GLU A 127 6.38 0.80 -1.62
C GLU A 127 5.91 1.54 -0.37
N PRO A 128 4.97 2.50 -0.53
CA PRO A 128 4.41 3.20 0.62
C PRO A 128 3.20 2.48 1.18
N ASN A 129 2.94 2.68 2.47
CA ASN A 129 1.73 2.20 3.12
C ASN A 129 1.12 3.30 3.97
N ILE A 130 -0.07 3.04 4.49
CA ILE A 130 -0.78 3.95 5.38
C ILE A 130 -0.97 3.25 6.72
N TRP A 131 -0.67 3.96 7.81
CA TRP A 131 -0.87 3.42 9.16
C TRP A 131 -2.26 3.78 9.66
N MET A 132 -3.01 2.75 10.10
CA MET A 132 -4.34 2.90 10.66
C MET A 132 -4.37 2.31 12.06
N GLN A 133 -5.06 2.98 12.97
CA GLN A 133 -5.20 2.52 14.36
C GLN A 133 -6.63 2.11 14.61
N HIS A 134 -6.81 0.86 15.06
CA HIS A 134 -8.14 0.28 15.28
C HIS A 134 -8.63 0.40 16.73
N ARG A 135 -7.73 0.70 17.64
CA ARG A 135 -8.13 0.81 19.05
C ARG A 135 -7.39 1.95 19.74
#